data_99bddc2ae4288d1d0c590eb7875ac342
#
_entry.id   99bddc2ae4288d1d0c590eb7875ac342
#
_cell.length_a   1.000
_cell.length_b   1.000
_cell.length_c   1.000
_cell.angle_alpha   90.00
_cell.angle_beta   90.00
_cell.angle_gamma   90.00
#
_symmetry.space_group_name_H-M   'P 1'
#
loop_
_entity.id
_entity.type
_entity.pdbx_description
1 polymer ?
#
loop_
_entity_poly.entity_id
_entity_poly.type
_entity_poly.pdbx_seq_one_letter_code
_entity_poly.pdbx_strand_id
1 'polypeptide(L)'
;MKKYKTTKWNKDPVEEVEIEKETSVFVWIKEQRYKKETENHCFFDTREEAFDYLIKQEIAEIALLKQKIQQKDLRVYELEILSNRLPYVPTAPIH
;
A
#
# COMPACT_ATOMS: atom_id res chain seq x y z
N MET A 1 4.30 -17.32 -21.14
CA MET A 1 4.10 -15.88 -20.99
C MET A 1 4.46 -15.47 -19.58
N LYS A 2 5.29 -14.46 -19.42
CA LYS A 2 5.78 -14.04 -18.09
C LYS A 2 4.96 -12.90 -17.53
N LYS A 3 4.69 -12.96 -16.24
CA LYS A 3 4.06 -11.88 -15.47
C LYS A 3 4.88 -11.60 -14.24
N TYR A 4 4.67 -10.45 -13.65
CA TYR A 4 5.35 -10.00 -12.44
C TYR A 4 4.31 -9.84 -11.34
N LYS A 5 4.43 -10.68 -10.32
CA LYS A 5 3.50 -10.76 -9.21
C LYS A 5 4.03 -9.96 -8.03
N THR A 6 3.23 -9.06 -7.49
CA THR A 6 3.57 -8.36 -6.26
C THR A 6 3.15 -9.20 -5.06
N THR A 7 3.96 -9.19 -4.01
CA THR A 7 3.65 -9.90 -2.76
C THR A 7 3.94 -8.98 -1.57
N LYS A 8 3.12 -9.08 -0.53
CA LYS A 8 3.30 -8.29 0.69
C LYS A 8 4.26 -8.93 1.69
N TRP A 9 4.48 -10.23 1.58
CA TRP A 9 5.10 -11.02 2.63
C TRP A 9 6.50 -11.52 2.29
N ASN A 10 6.93 -11.41 1.05
CA ASN A 10 8.21 -11.92 0.61
C ASN A 10 9.30 -10.86 0.68
N LYS A 11 10.53 -11.32 0.89
CA LYS A 11 11.72 -10.48 0.86
C LYS A 11 11.85 -9.74 -0.46
N ASP A 12 11.54 -10.45 -1.56
CA ASP A 12 11.42 -9.85 -2.89
C ASP A 12 9.95 -9.52 -3.14
N PRO A 13 9.59 -8.22 -3.16
CA PRO A 13 8.20 -7.83 -3.33
C PRO A 13 7.64 -8.07 -4.72
N VAL A 14 8.50 -8.30 -5.70
CA VAL A 14 8.10 -8.58 -7.08
C VAL A 14 8.73 -9.90 -7.52
N GLU A 15 7.87 -10.84 -7.90
CA GLU A 15 8.29 -12.18 -8.34
C GLU A 15 7.93 -12.37 -9.81
N GLU A 16 8.89 -12.84 -10.61
CA GLU A 16 8.64 -13.23 -11.99
C GLU A 16 8.01 -14.62 -12.01
N VAL A 17 6.85 -14.75 -12.65
CA VAL A 17 6.14 -16.02 -12.74
C VAL A 17 5.80 -16.33 -14.20
N GLU A 18 5.88 -17.61 -14.55
CA GLU A 18 5.47 -18.10 -15.86
C GLU A 18 3.99 -18.47 -15.81
N ILE A 19 3.18 -17.88 -16.67
CA ILE A 19 1.75 -18.20 -16.74
C ILE A 19 1.43 -19.00 -17.99
N GLU A 20 0.51 -19.94 -17.86
CA GLU A 20 0.09 -20.81 -18.95
C GLU A 20 -1.02 -20.18 -19.78
N LYS A 21 -1.92 -19.46 -19.13
CA LYS A 21 -3.12 -18.90 -19.74
C LYS A 21 -3.58 -17.71 -18.92
N GLU A 22 -4.23 -16.74 -19.55
CA GLU A 22 -4.85 -15.63 -18.85
C GLU A 22 -6.19 -15.22 -19.47
N THR A 23 -7.05 -14.68 -18.61
CA THR A 23 -8.26 -13.96 -19.00
C THR A 23 -8.18 -12.54 -18.43
N SER A 24 -9.21 -11.74 -18.60
CA SER A 24 -9.24 -10.38 -18.03
C SER A 24 -9.13 -10.36 -16.50
N VAL A 25 -9.50 -11.44 -15.82
CA VAL A 25 -9.59 -11.50 -14.35
C VAL A 25 -8.64 -12.54 -13.74
N PHE A 26 -8.30 -13.60 -14.47
CA PHE A 26 -7.55 -14.75 -13.95
C PHE A 26 -6.27 -15.04 -14.72
N VAL A 27 -5.31 -15.64 -14.02
CA VAL A 27 -4.13 -16.26 -14.63
C VAL A 27 -4.01 -17.70 -14.13
N TRP A 28 -3.42 -18.56 -14.93
CA TRP A 28 -3.15 -19.96 -14.57
C TRP A 28 -1.66 -20.21 -14.49
N ILE A 29 -1.24 -20.72 -13.32
CA ILE A 29 0.14 -21.07 -13.03
C ILE A 29 0.13 -22.50 -12.53
N LYS A 30 0.85 -23.41 -13.21
CA LYS A 30 0.92 -24.82 -12.83
C LYS A 30 -0.46 -25.45 -12.62
N GLU A 31 -1.35 -25.22 -13.57
CA GLU A 31 -2.72 -25.74 -13.58
C GLU A 31 -3.64 -25.15 -12.50
N GLN A 32 -3.18 -24.20 -11.70
CA GLN A 32 -4.00 -23.50 -10.71
C GLN A 32 -4.40 -22.12 -11.21
N ARG A 33 -5.62 -21.74 -10.87
CA ARG A 33 -6.18 -20.45 -11.24
C ARG A 33 -6.00 -19.43 -10.12
N TYR A 34 -5.53 -18.24 -10.45
CA TYR A 34 -5.36 -17.12 -9.52
C TYR A 34 -6.04 -15.87 -10.06
N LYS A 35 -6.68 -15.10 -9.20
CA LYS A 35 -7.16 -13.77 -9.57
C LYS A 35 -5.98 -12.85 -9.83
N LYS A 36 -6.08 -12.01 -10.86
CA LYS A 36 -5.04 -11.05 -11.21
C LYS A 36 -4.81 -10.01 -10.13
N GLU A 37 -5.86 -9.66 -9.37
CA GLU A 37 -5.79 -8.67 -8.32
C GLU A 37 -6.51 -9.16 -7.08
N THR A 38 -5.80 -9.17 -5.95
CA THR A 38 -6.35 -9.47 -4.62
C THR A 38 -5.73 -8.49 -3.62
N GLU A 39 -6.16 -8.54 -2.35
CA GLU A 39 -5.55 -7.73 -1.28
C GLU A 39 -4.05 -8.00 -1.12
N ASN A 40 -3.62 -9.22 -1.43
CA ASN A 40 -2.26 -9.68 -1.13
C ASN A 40 -1.33 -9.69 -2.34
N HIS A 41 -1.87 -9.69 -3.56
CA HIS A 41 -1.04 -9.71 -4.76
C HIS A 41 -1.75 -9.12 -5.97
N CYS A 42 -0.93 -8.65 -6.92
CA CYS A 42 -1.36 -8.20 -8.24
C CYS A 42 -0.37 -8.72 -9.28
N PHE A 43 -0.82 -8.90 -10.51
CA PHE A 43 0.01 -9.34 -11.62
C PHE A 43 0.16 -8.21 -12.64
N PHE A 44 1.37 -8.00 -13.13
CA PHE A 44 1.70 -6.96 -14.09
C PHE A 44 2.48 -7.53 -15.27
N ASP A 45 2.43 -6.85 -16.41
CA ASP A 45 3.14 -7.28 -17.61
C ASP A 45 4.64 -7.03 -17.54
N THR A 46 5.06 -6.00 -16.80
CA THR A 46 6.47 -5.67 -16.62
C THR A 46 6.83 -5.51 -15.16
N ARG A 47 8.12 -5.72 -14.87
CA ARG A 47 8.66 -5.51 -13.53
C ARG A 47 8.53 -4.05 -13.10
N GLU A 48 8.72 -3.12 -14.03
CA GLU A 48 8.60 -1.69 -13.76
C GLU A 48 7.19 -1.31 -13.31
N GLU A 49 6.18 -1.84 -13.97
CA GLU A 49 4.78 -1.62 -13.58
C GLU A 49 4.51 -2.13 -12.17
N ALA A 50 5.04 -3.31 -11.83
CA ALA A 50 4.87 -3.90 -10.52
C ALA A 50 5.48 -3.01 -9.42
N PHE A 51 6.70 -2.54 -9.62
CA PHE A 51 7.35 -1.64 -8.66
C PHE A 51 6.65 -0.30 -8.57
N ASP A 52 6.22 0.26 -9.70
CA ASP A 52 5.48 1.52 -9.72
C ASP A 52 4.19 1.44 -8.89
N TYR A 53 3.47 0.34 -9.03
CA TYR A 53 2.29 0.06 -8.22
C TYR A 53 2.60 0.04 -6.73
N LEU A 54 3.66 -0.68 -6.32
CA LEU A 54 4.06 -0.78 -4.92
C LEU A 54 4.48 0.58 -4.35
N ILE A 55 5.23 1.36 -5.13
CA ILE A 55 5.65 2.70 -4.72
C ILE A 55 4.45 3.61 -4.52
N LYS A 56 3.50 3.58 -5.44
CA LYS A 56 2.28 4.39 -5.33
C LYS A 56 1.44 4.01 -4.12
N GLN A 57 1.38 2.73 -3.80
CA GLN A 57 0.68 2.27 -2.60
C GLN A 57 1.33 2.80 -1.32
N GLU A 58 2.66 2.77 -1.24
CA GLU A 58 3.39 3.29 -0.08
C GLU A 58 3.20 4.80 0.07
N ILE A 59 3.23 5.53 -1.04
CA ILE A 59 3.00 6.98 -1.04
C ILE A 59 1.58 7.31 -0.54
N ALA A 60 0.59 6.57 -1.00
CA ALA A 60 -0.79 6.75 -0.57
C ALA A 60 -0.96 6.46 0.94
N GLU A 61 -0.27 5.44 1.43
CA GLU A 61 -0.28 5.08 2.85
C GLU A 61 0.37 6.16 3.70
N ILE A 62 1.48 6.74 3.25
CA ILE A 62 2.13 7.88 3.92
C ILE A 62 1.17 9.06 4.02
N ALA A 63 0.48 9.40 2.93
CA ALA A 63 -0.49 10.50 2.92
C ALA A 63 -1.61 10.26 3.93
N LEU A 64 -2.12 9.03 3.99
CA LEU A 64 -3.17 8.65 4.95
C LEU A 64 -2.69 8.77 6.40
N LEU A 65 -1.46 8.32 6.69
CA LEU A 65 -0.87 8.41 8.02
C LEU A 65 -0.65 9.86 8.44
N LYS A 66 -0.19 10.73 7.53
CA LYS A 66 -0.04 12.15 7.79
C LYS A 66 -1.38 12.80 8.16
N GLN A 67 -2.44 12.44 7.46
CA GLN A 67 -3.79 12.92 7.76
C GLN A 67 -4.25 12.49 9.15
N LYS A 68 -3.99 11.24 9.52
CA LYS A 68 -4.32 10.72 10.86
C LYS A 68 -3.56 11.44 11.96
N ILE A 69 -2.28 11.74 11.73
CA ILE A 69 -1.46 12.50 12.70
C ILE A 69 -2.03 13.90 12.90
N GLN A 70 -2.40 14.59 11.83
CA GLN A 70 -3.02 15.92 11.93
C GLN A 70 -4.29 15.89 12.75
N GLN A 71 -5.16 14.92 12.51
CA GLN A 71 -6.40 14.77 13.28
C GLN A 71 -6.15 14.51 14.76
N LYS A 72 -5.16 13.68 15.08
CA LYS A 72 -4.79 13.39 16.46
C LYS A 72 -4.19 14.61 17.15
N ASP A 73 -3.33 15.34 16.48
CA ASP A 73 -2.73 16.56 17.02
C ASP A 73 -3.80 17.64 17.32
N LEU A 74 -4.77 17.80 16.44
CA LEU A 74 -5.90 18.71 16.66
C LEU A 74 -6.74 18.27 17.85
N ARG A 75 -6.98 16.98 18.01
CA ARG A 75 -7.75 16.45 19.14
C ARG A 75 -7.02 16.69 20.47
N VAL A 76 -5.73 16.47 20.51
CA VAL A 76 -4.91 16.75 21.71
C VAL A 76 -4.98 18.24 22.04
N TYR A 77 -4.84 19.10 21.06
CA TYR A 77 -4.93 20.56 21.24
C TYR A 77 -6.28 20.98 21.84
N GLU A 78 -7.37 20.44 21.31
CA GLU A 78 -8.72 20.68 21.82
C GLU A 78 -8.83 20.25 23.30
N LEU A 79 -8.31 19.06 23.63
CA LEU A 79 -8.34 18.55 25.00
C LEU A 79 -7.50 19.40 25.94
N GLU A 80 -6.36 19.89 25.49
CA GLU A 80 -5.51 20.79 26.29
C GLU A 80 -6.23 22.10 26.62
N ILE A 81 -6.92 22.68 25.61
CA ILE A 81 -7.72 23.90 25.84
C ILE A 81 -8.82 23.65 26.86
N LEU A 82 -9.55 22.55 26.71
CA LEU A 82 -10.64 22.20 27.60
C LEU A 82 -10.18 21.93 29.04
N SER A 83 -8.96 21.43 29.22
CA SER A 83 -8.40 21.10 30.51
C SER A 83 -7.60 22.26 31.15
N ASN A 84 -7.41 23.37 30.46
CA ASN A 84 -6.57 24.50 30.85
C ASN A 84 -5.12 24.11 31.09
N ARG A 85 -4.60 23.17 30.33
CA ARG A 85 -3.20 22.75 30.38
C ARG A 85 -2.34 23.57 29.40
N LEU A 86 -1.01 23.41 29.51
CA LEU A 86 -0.08 24.01 28.57
C LEU A 86 -0.31 23.40 27.19
N PRO A 87 -0.17 24.20 26.11
CA PRO A 87 -0.39 23.71 24.77
C PRO A 87 0.51 22.53 24.40
N TYR A 88 -0.08 21.56 23.70
CA TYR A 88 0.64 20.42 23.16
C TYR A 88 1.44 20.84 21.92
N VAL A 89 2.67 20.31 21.82
CA VAL A 89 3.51 20.53 20.63
C VAL A 89 3.31 19.36 19.69
N PRO A 90 2.82 19.58 18.45
CA PRO A 90 2.61 18.49 17.50
C PRO A 90 3.88 17.69 17.23
N THR A 91 3.74 16.37 17.13
CA THR A 91 4.85 15.45 16.90
C THR A 91 5.35 15.48 15.46
N ALA A 92 4.51 15.93 14.53
CA ALA A 92 4.84 16.03 13.12
C ALA A 92 4.51 17.42 12.61
N PRO A 93 5.36 18.03 11.77
CA PRO A 93 5.06 19.32 11.17
C PRO A 93 3.87 19.18 10.22
N ILE A 94 2.95 20.13 10.31
CA ILE A 94 1.78 20.22 9.46
C ILE A 94 2.09 21.18 8.32
N HIS A 95 2.25 20.66 7.14
CA HIS A 95 2.56 21.45 5.95
C HIS A 95 1.57 21.22 4.84
#